data_da9f10eee1e3cecb17a3139742ad031d
#
_entry.id   da9f10eee1e3cecb17a3139742ad031d
#
_cell.length_a   1.000
_cell.length_b   1.000
_cell.length_c   1.000
_cell.angle_alpha   90.00
_cell.angle_beta   90.00
_cell.angle_gamma   90.00
#
_symmetry.space_group_name_H-M   'P 1'
#
loop_
_entity.id
_entity.type
_entity.pdbx_description
1 polymer ?
#
loop_
_entity_poly.entity_id
_entity_poly.type
_entity_poly.pdbx_seq_one_letter_code
_entity_poly.pdbx_strand_id
1 'polypeptide(L)'
;MMEKLKEVMKNMNRIKQQAENSINIYLYGEIADYWWDDESNSAKCLKDKLTEMNDITEINLHINSLGGDVIEGIAMFNLLKQHPAKVNVYVDGFACSIASVIAMAGDTIYMPKNSMMMIHNCWTYTDGNAKELRKKADDLDKIMEASIESYLAKINISREELIELLDAETYLTAEECYKMGFADVLMPISETIEQSATKSILQLVEENKKLKEQKNTNKDSKNENDFDKICEMLENKYELKIKECNEERPKQNVFESFFNAILKEEI
;
A
#
# COMPACT_ATOMS: atom_id res chain seq x y z
N MET A 1 -21.40 19.02 23.18
CA MET A 1 -21.15 19.53 21.83
C MET A 1 -19.70 19.97 21.66
N MET A 2 -19.18 20.93 22.45
CA MET A 2 -17.78 21.40 22.38
C MET A 2 -16.71 20.32 22.51
N GLU A 3 -16.91 19.27 23.33
CA GLU A 3 -15.93 18.18 23.47
C GLU A 3 -15.87 17.29 22.22
N LYS A 4 -17.03 16.99 21.61
CA LYS A 4 -17.06 16.23 20.33
C LYS A 4 -16.43 17.02 19.20
N LEU A 5 -16.62 18.34 19.15
CA LEU A 5 -15.96 19.20 18.15
C LEU A 5 -14.43 19.21 18.35
N LYS A 6 -13.95 19.29 19.59
CA LYS A 6 -12.53 19.19 19.93
C LYS A 6 -11.93 17.85 19.54
N GLU A 7 -12.68 16.76 19.71
CA GLU A 7 -12.25 15.41 19.32
C GLU A 7 -12.18 15.25 17.79
N VAL A 8 -13.18 15.80 17.06
CA VAL A 8 -13.16 15.85 15.59
C VAL A 8 -11.99 16.70 15.08
N MET A 9 -11.77 17.88 15.64
CA MET A 9 -10.63 18.75 15.29
C MET A 9 -9.28 18.09 15.63
N LYS A 10 -9.19 17.38 16.75
CA LYS A 10 -8.00 16.60 17.13
C LYS A 10 -7.74 15.46 16.15
N ASN A 11 -8.79 14.76 15.71
CA ASN A 11 -8.69 13.69 14.69
C ASN A 11 -8.34 14.27 13.32
N MET A 12 -8.90 15.40 12.91
CA MET A 12 -8.55 16.10 11.67
C MET A 12 -7.10 16.58 11.67
N ASN A 13 -6.62 17.16 12.79
CA ASN A 13 -5.22 17.56 12.92
C ASN A 13 -4.28 16.36 12.90
N ARG A 14 -4.68 15.21 13.46
CA ARG A 14 -3.93 13.95 13.40
C ARG A 14 -3.86 13.40 11.98
N ILE A 15 -4.96 13.46 11.21
CA ILE A 15 -4.99 13.07 9.78
C ILE A 15 -4.09 13.99 8.96
N LYS A 16 -4.13 15.31 9.20
CA LYS A 16 -3.27 16.28 8.52
C LYS A 16 -1.79 16.05 8.84
N GLN A 17 -1.46 15.80 10.09
CA GLN A 17 -0.10 15.49 10.54
C GLN A 17 0.39 14.15 9.99
N GLN A 18 -0.48 13.14 9.86
CA GLN A 18 -0.17 11.88 9.18
C GLN A 18 0.15 12.08 7.68
N ALA A 19 -0.59 12.95 7.00
CA ALA A 19 -0.33 13.28 5.58
C ALA A 19 0.97 14.07 5.38
N GLU A 20 1.37 14.87 6.35
CA GLU A 20 2.65 15.61 6.32
C GLU A 20 3.87 14.72 6.59
N ASN A 21 3.69 13.58 7.26
CA ASN A 21 4.75 12.64 7.65
C ASN A 21 4.73 11.34 6.82
N SER A 22 4.20 11.37 5.61
CA SER A 22 4.20 10.24 4.68
C SER A 22 5.18 10.45 3.53
N ILE A 23 5.81 9.37 3.07
CA ILE A 23 6.68 9.37 1.89
C ILE A 23 6.18 8.39 0.85
N ASN A 24 6.21 8.80 -0.43
CA ASN A 24 6.01 7.90 -1.56
C ASN A 24 7.38 7.53 -2.14
N ILE A 25 7.66 6.24 -2.21
CA ILE A 25 8.88 5.67 -2.80
C ILE A 25 8.48 4.82 -4.00
N TYR A 26 9.09 5.07 -5.15
CA TYR A 26 8.81 4.34 -6.38
C TYR A 26 9.97 3.40 -6.69
N LEU A 27 9.71 2.10 -6.63
CA LEU A 27 10.62 1.03 -7.00
C LEU A 27 10.24 0.54 -8.41
N TYR A 28 10.66 1.32 -9.41
CA TYR A 28 10.36 1.05 -10.82
C TYR A 28 11.62 0.64 -11.56
N GLY A 29 11.52 -0.41 -12.38
CA GLY A 29 12.65 -0.95 -13.12
C GLY A 29 13.45 -2.00 -12.37
N GLU A 30 14.72 -2.19 -12.72
CA GLU A 30 15.61 -3.22 -12.18
C GLU A 30 16.08 -2.89 -10.75
N ILE A 31 16.16 -3.91 -9.90
CA ILE A 31 16.73 -3.81 -8.55
C ILE A 31 18.21 -4.14 -8.64
N ALA A 32 19.05 -3.13 -8.45
CA ALA A 32 20.50 -3.26 -8.53
C ALA A 32 21.20 -2.07 -7.87
N ASP A 33 22.46 -2.27 -7.46
CA ASP A 33 23.35 -1.18 -7.04
C ASP A 33 24.31 -0.86 -8.19
N TYR A 34 23.99 0.21 -8.94
CA TYR A 34 24.86 0.71 -10.02
C TYR A 34 25.74 1.84 -9.49
N TRP A 35 27.05 1.60 -9.40
CA TRP A 35 28.04 2.56 -8.89
C TRP A 35 28.10 3.90 -9.67
N TRP A 36 27.48 3.97 -10.85
CA TRP A 36 27.40 5.16 -11.72
C TRP A 36 26.01 5.84 -11.69
N ASP A 37 25.07 5.31 -10.92
CA ASP A 37 23.69 5.80 -10.87
C ASP A 37 23.25 5.97 -9.40
N ASP A 38 23.28 7.21 -8.95
CA ASP A 38 22.89 7.57 -7.58
C ASP A 38 21.37 7.42 -7.33
N GLU A 39 20.58 7.21 -8.38
CA GLU A 39 19.13 6.96 -8.31
C GLU A 39 18.77 5.47 -8.52
N SER A 40 19.74 4.58 -8.52
CA SER A 40 19.51 3.13 -8.68
C SER A 40 18.54 2.59 -7.62
N ASN A 41 17.79 1.55 -7.97
CA ASN A 41 16.92 0.84 -7.02
C ASN A 41 17.76 -0.08 -6.14
N SER A 42 18.55 0.49 -5.23
CA SER A 42 19.44 -0.21 -4.30
C SER A 42 19.01 -0.02 -2.85
N ALA A 43 19.47 -0.92 -2.00
CA ALA A 43 19.27 -0.83 -0.56
C ALA A 43 19.90 0.44 0.02
N LYS A 44 21.05 0.87 -0.53
CA LYS A 44 21.71 2.12 -0.15
C LYS A 44 20.81 3.33 -0.45
N CYS A 45 20.31 3.43 -1.69
CA CYS A 45 19.44 4.52 -2.10
C CYS A 45 18.15 4.57 -1.26
N LEU A 46 17.53 3.41 -1.00
CA LEU A 46 16.37 3.32 -0.11
C LEU A 46 16.70 3.82 1.30
N LYS A 47 17.79 3.35 1.89
CA LYS A 47 18.25 3.78 3.22
C LYS A 47 18.45 5.29 3.28
N ASP A 48 19.11 5.88 2.28
CA ASP A 48 19.41 7.30 2.25
C ASP A 48 18.10 8.11 2.21
N LYS A 49 17.13 7.74 1.34
CA LYS A 49 15.79 8.34 1.29
C LYS A 49 15.04 8.26 2.63
N LEU A 50 15.09 7.11 3.32
CA LEU A 50 14.45 6.94 4.63
C LEU A 50 15.14 7.74 5.74
N THR A 51 16.46 8.00 5.60
CA THR A 51 17.24 8.73 6.60
C THR A 51 17.11 10.25 6.44
N GLU A 52 16.92 10.76 5.24
CA GLU A 52 16.76 12.18 4.94
C GLU A 52 15.50 12.80 5.55
N MET A 53 14.47 11.99 5.78
CA MET A 53 13.19 12.44 6.32
C MET A 53 13.06 12.06 7.80
N ASN A 54 13.04 13.07 8.67
CA ASN A 54 12.75 12.86 10.08
C ASN A 54 11.24 12.65 10.32
N ASP A 55 10.91 11.80 11.29
CA ASP A 55 9.54 11.60 11.78
C ASP A 55 8.55 10.99 10.75
N ILE A 56 9.02 10.17 9.79
CA ILE A 56 8.14 9.42 8.89
C ILE A 56 7.27 8.46 9.71
N THR A 57 5.95 8.58 9.52
CA THR A 57 4.96 7.68 10.14
C THR A 57 4.34 6.71 9.15
N GLU A 58 4.49 6.97 7.84
CA GLU A 58 3.92 6.16 6.78
C GLU A 58 4.83 6.15 5.54
N ILE A 59 5.10 4.96 5.03
CA ILE A 59 5.84 4.72 3.79
C ILE A 59 4.88 4.10 2.79
N ASN A 60 4.68 4.75 1.64
CA ASN A 60 3.95 4.22 0.52
C ASN A 60 4.97 3.76 -0.54
N LEU A 61 5.19 2.47 -0.64
CA LEU A 61 6.10 1.87 -1.60
C LEU A 61 5.33 1.42 -2.84
N HIS A 62 5.60 2.06 -3.95
CA HIS A 62 5.05 1.73 -5.27
C HIS A 62 6.00 0.82 -6.03
N ILE A 63 5.53 -0.33 -6.48
CA ILE A 63 6.35 -1.34 -7.17
C ILE A 63 5.87 -1.56 -8.59
N ASN A 64 6.79 -1.44 -9.55
CA ASN A 64 6.65 -1.91 -10.92
C ASN A 64 8.02 -2.37 -11.41
N SER A 65 8.37 -3.62 -11.09
CA SER A 65 9.71 -4.17 -11.28
C SER A 65 9.67 -5.65 -11.69
N LEU A 66 10.55 -6.03 -12.58
CA LEU A 66 10.79 -7.43 -12.95
C LEU A 66 11.78 -8.13 -12.01
N GLY A 67 12.28 -7.44 -10.99
CA GLY A 67 13.25 -7.98 -10.04
C GLY A 67 14.67 -7.50 -10.30
N GLY A 68 15.64 -8.30 -9.93
CA GLY A 68 17.09 -8.01 -10.07
C GLY A 68 17.93 -8.69 -9.01
N ASP A 69 18.84 -7.97 -8.35
CA ASP A 69 19.77 -8.51 -7.37
C ASP A 69 19.07 -8.93 -6.08
N VAL A 70 19.21 -10.22 -5.73
CA VAL A 70 18.58 -10.81 -4.54
C VAL A 70 19.18 -10.23 -3.26
N ILE A 71 20.47 -9.90 -3.24
CA ILE A 71 21.15 -9.37 -2.05
C ILE A 71 20.61 -7.98 -1.74
N GLU A 72 20.49 -7.14 -2.75
CA GLU A 72 19.88 -5.81 -2.64
C GLU A 72 18.43 -5.91 -2.16
N GLY A 73 17.64 -6.80 -2.77
CA GLY A 73 16.23 -6.95 -2.41
C GLY A 73 15.98 -7.44 -1.00
N ILE A 74 16.77 -8.41 -0.50
CA ILE A 74 16.68 -8.85 0.90
C ILE A 74 17.07 -7.71 1.85
N ALA A 75 18.10 -6.93 1.52
CA ALA A 75 18.48 -5.77 2.31
C ALA A 75 17.36 -4.72 2.34
N MET A 76 16.70 -4.42 1.21
CA MET A 76 15.57 -3.52 1.12
C MET A 76 14.36 -4.02 1.93
N PHE A 77 14.03 -5.31 1.84
CA PHE A 77 13.00 -5.94 2.67
C PHE A 77 13.26 -5.70 4.16
N ASN A 78 14.47 -5.97 4.62
CA ASN A 78 14.85 -5.81 6.03
C ASN A 78 14.84 -4.33 6.47
N LEU A 79 15.27 -3.39 5.63
CA LEU A 79 15.20 -1.96 5.91
C LEU A 79 13.76 -1.50 6.15
N LEU A 80 12.83 -1.94 5.29
CA LEU A 80 11.42 -1.62 5.43
C LEU A 80 10.80 -2.26 6.68
N LYS A 81 11.08 -3.54 6.93
CA LYS A 81 10.57 -4.27 8.11
C LYS A 81 11.06 -3.70 9.45
N GLN A 82 12.26 -3.16 9.48
CA GLN A 82 12.85 -2.59 10.70
C GLN A 82 12.44 -1.12 10.90
N HIS A 83 11.86 -0.48 9.89
CA HIS A 83 11.43 0.91 10.01
C HIS A 83 10.19 1.04 10.91
N PRO A 84 10.13 2.04 11.82
CA PRO A 84 8.99 2.19 12.74
C PRO A 84 7.71 2.71 12.06
N ALA A 85 7.80 3.29 10.86
CA ALA A 85 6.66 3.75 10.08
C ALA A 85 5.85 2.58 9.54
N LYS A 86 4.54 2.81 9.37
CA LYS A 86 3.66 1.87 8.67
C LYS A 86 4.04 1.80 7.18
N VAL A 87 4.25 0.59 6.67
CA VAL A 87 4.59 0.35 5.27
C VAL A 87 3.36 -0.10 4.49
N ASN A 88 2.91 0.72 3.55
CA ASN A 88 1.91 0.35 2.57
C ASN A 88 2.61 0.06 1.24
N VAL A 89 2.33 -1.09 0.65
CA VAL A 89 2.87 -1.47 -0.66
C VAL A 89 1.78 -1.42 -1.72
N TYR A 90 2.08 -0.81 -2.85
CA TYR A 90 1.20 -0.74 -4.01
C TYR A 90 1.89 -1.42 -5.20
N VAL A 91 1.34 -2.51 -5.69
CA VAL A 91 1.83 -3.18 -6.90
C VAL A 91 1.18 -2.51 -8.10
N ASP A 92 1.80 -1.45 -8.62
CA ASP A 92 1.20 -0.62 -9.67
C ASP A 92 1.07 -1.33 -11.03
N GLY A 93 1.95 -2.30 -11.29
CA GLY A 93 1.90 -3.16 -12.49
C GLY A 93 2.38 -4.56 -12.16
N PHE A 94 3.68 -4.75 -12.09
CA PHE A 94 4.31 -6.03 -11.82
C PHE A 94 5.22 -5.97 -10.59
N ALA A 95 5.16 -7.01 -9.75
CA ALA A 95 6.17 -7.29 -8.73
C ALA A 95 6.71 -8.70 -8.97
N CYS A 96 7.81 -8.80 -9.73
CA CYS A 96 8.38 -10.09 -10.13
C CYS A 96 9.67 -10.40 -9.38
N SER A 97 9.94 -11.71 -9.17
CA SER A 97 11.19 -12.18 -8.58
C SER A 97 11.44 -11.51 -7.23
N ILE A 98 12.63 -10.96 -7.01
CA ILE A 98 12.99 -10.31 -5.74
C ILE A 98 12.11 -9.09 -5.41
N ALA A 99 11.47 -8.44 -6.41
CA ALA A 99 10.51 -7.37 -6.16
C ALA A 99 9.26 -7.86 -5.42
N SER A 100 8.82 -9.10 -5.67
CA SER A 100 7.72 -9.72 -4.93
C SER A 100 8.09 -10.03 -3.48
N VAL A 101 9.36 -10.36 -3.21
CA VAL A 101 9.88 -10.51 -1.83
C VAL A 101 9.88 -9.18 -1.11
N ILE A 102 10.33 -8.10 -1.77
CA ILE A 102 10.29 -6.74 -1.19
C ILE A 102 8.85 -6.33 -0.85
N ALA A 103 7.88 -6.70 -1.71
CA ALA A 103 6.47 -6.42 -1.44
C ALA A 103 5.97 -7.03 -0.12
N MET A 104 6.50 -8.20 0.30
CA MET A 104 6.15 -8.83 1.59
C MET A 104 6.58 -8.01 2.81
N ALA A 105 7.38 -6.97 2.63
CA ALA A 105 7.70 -6.05 3.72
C ALA A 105 6.50 -5.17 4.12
N GLY A 106 5.49 -5.05 3.28
CA GLY A 106 4.31 -4.23 3.53
C GLY A 106 3.46 -4.72 4.71
N ASP A 107 3.03 -3.79 5.56
CA ASP A 107 1.99 -4.05 6.56
C ASP A 107 0.65 -4.23 5.85
N THR A 108 0.42 -3.46 4.79
CA THR A 108 -0.73 -3.62 3.89
C THR A 108 -0.26 -3.59 2.44
N ILE A 109 -0.64 -4.60 1.67
CA ILE A 109 -0.27 -4.76 0.26
C ILE A 109 -1.52 -4.58 -0.61
N TYR A 110 -1.51 -3.57 -1.46
CA TYR A 110 -2.59 -3.21 -2.37
C TYR A 110 -2.27 -3.66 -3.79
N MET A 111 -3.20 -4.38 -4.42
CA MET A 111 -3.06 -4.82 -5.81
C MET A 111 -4.29 -4.42 -6.63
N PRO A 112 -4.14 -3.55 -7.65
CA PRO A 112 -5.14 -3.40 -8.71
C PRO A 112 -5.41 -4.74 -9.40
N LYS A 113 -6.66 -5.00 -9.81
CA LYS A 113 -7.05 -6.28 -10.43
C LYS A 113 -6.28 -6.67 -11.68
N ASN A 114 -5.64 -5.71 -12.34
CA ASN A 114 -4.81 -5.90 -13.52
C ASN A 114 -3.31 -5.96 -13.22
N SER A 115 -2.90 -5.88 -11.95
CA SER A 115 -1.51 -6.09 -11.55
C SER A 115 -1.23 -7.57 -11.30
N MET A 116 0.06 -7.93 -11.29
CA MET A 116 0.50 -9.32 -11.14
C MET A 116 1.75 -9.39 -10.26
N MET A 117 1.92 -10.55 -9.62
CA MET A 117 3.21 -10.97 -9.07
C MET A 117 3.76 -12.15 -9.86
N MET A 118 5.09 -12.31 -9.88
CA MET A 118 5.75 -13.51 -10.36
C MET A 118 6.78 -13.95 -9.35
N ILE A 119 6.72 -15.23 -8.99
CA ILE A 119 7.62 -15.84 -8.03
C ILE A 119 8.37 -17.01 -8.65
N HIS A 120 9.64 -17.12 -8.38
CA HIS A 120 10.50 -18.19 -8.85
C HIS A 120 11.74 -18.34 -7.95
N ASN A 121 12.46 -19.43 -8.12
CA ASN A 121 13.75 -19.64 -7.46
C ASN A 121 14.81 -18.66 -7.95
N CYS A 122 15.74 -18.28 -7.08
CA CYS A 122 16.87 -17.47 -7.47
C CYS A 122 17.76 -18.22 -8.46
N TRP A 123 18.33 -17.51 -9.42
CA TRP A 123 19.16 -18.08 -10.47
C TRP A 123 20.42 -17.25 -10.73
N THR A 124 21.40 -17.84 -11.35
CA THR A 124 22.65 -17.15 -11.71
C THR A 124 23.25 -17.74 -12.96
N TYR A 125 24.04 -16.94 -13.66
CA TYR A 125 24.95 -17.44 -14.69
C TYR A 125 26.28 -17.82 -14.02
N THR A 126 26.77 -19.03 -14.30
CA THR A 126 28.04 -19.49 -13.76
C THR A 126 28.67 -20.53 -14.67
N ASP A 127 29.98 -20.58 -14.66
CA ASP A 127 30.82 -21.62 -15.27
C ASP A 127 31.79 -22.18 -14.23
N GLY A 128 32.37 -23.32 -14.52
CA GLY A 128 33.33 -23.95 -13.62
C GLY A 128 33.39 -25.47 -13.80
N ASN A 129 34.24 -26.11 -13.01
CA ASN A 129 34.30 -27.57 -12.94
C ASN A 129 33.12 -28.14 -12.12
N ALA A 130 32.91 -29.45 -12.18
CA ALA A 130 31.78 -30.13 -11.55
C ALA A 130 31.65 -29.86 -10.03
N LYS A 131 32.77 -29.64 -9.32
CA LYS A 131 32.75 -29.34 -7.89
C LYS A 131 32.28 -27.89 -7.64
N GLU A 132 32.75 -26.96 -8.46
CA GLU A 132 32.37 -25.54 -8.39
C GLU A 132 30.90 -25.34 -8.72
N LEU A 133 30.39 -26.01 -9.78
CA LEU A 133 28.98 -25.95 -10.15
C LEU A 133 28.05 -26.49 -9.05
N ARG A 134 28.40 -27.65 -8.44
CA ARG A 134 27.63 -28.19 -7.31
C ARG A 134 27.63 -27.23 -6.12
N LYS A 135 28.82 -26.68 -5.78
CA LYS A 135 28.91 -25.70 -4.71
C LYS A 135 28.02 -24.49 -4.98
N LYS A 136 27.98 -24.01 -6.22
CA LYS A 136 27.14 -22.86 -6.60
C LYS A 136 25.66 -23.18 -6.48
N ALA A 137 25.24 -24.39 -6.86
CA ALA A 137 23.88 -24.86 -6.63
C ALA A 137 23.51 -24.87 -5.14
N ASP A 138 24.39 -25.46 -4.28
CA ASP A 138 24.18 -25.47 -2.82
C ASP A 138 24.13 -24.03 -2.24
N ASP A 139 24.86 -23.07 -2.82
CA ASP A 139 24.82 -21.67 -2.38
C ASP A 139 23.50 -20.99 -2.79
N LEU A 140 22.97 -21.28 -4.01
CA LEU A 140 21.66 -20.77 -4.46
C LEU A 140 20.53 -21.27 -3.59
N ASP A 141 20.54 -22.57 -3.22
CA ASP A 141 19.54 -23.14 -2.31
C ASP A 141 19.51 -22.40 -0.97
N LYS A 142 20.68 -22.06 -0.41
CA LYS A 142 20.78 -21.29 0.83
C LYS A 142 20.30 -19.85 0.69
N ILE A 143 20.59 -19.21 -0.45
CA ILE A 143 20.13 -17.83 -0.73
C ILE A 143 18.61 -17.84 -0.85
N MET A 144 18.04 -18.87 -1.51
CA MET A 144 16.60 -19.00 -1.67
C MET A 144 15.85 -19.12 -0.34
N GLU A 145 16.44 -19.76 0.68
CA GLU A 145 15.86 -19.84 2.03
C GLU A 145 15.51 -18.45 2.60
N ALA A 146 16.35 -17.44 2.39
CA ALA A 146 16.06 -16.08 2.86
C ALA A 146 14.83 -15.49 2.20
N SER A 147 14.61 -15.76 0.92
CA SER A 147 13.39 -15.34 0.20
C SER A 147 12.16 -16.11 0.69
N ILE A 148 12.27 -17.41 0.87
CA ILE A 148 11.19 -18.28 1.40
C ILE A 148 10.73 -17.79 2.78
N GLU A 149 11.65 -17.52 3.70
CA GLU A 149 11.31 -16.97 5.02
C GLU A 149 10.60 -15.62 4.94
N SER A 150 10.99 -14.77 3.98
CA SER A 150 10.34 -13.47 3.75
C SER A 150 8.90 -13.64 3.27
N TYR A 151 8.61 -14.60 2.39
CA TYR A 151 7.25 -14.92 1.96
C TYR A 151 6.41 -15.49 3.10
N LEU A 152 6.94 -16.50 3.81
CA LEU A 152 6.24 -17.18 4.90
C LEU A 152 5.87 -16.25 6.07
N ALA A 153 6.57 -15.14 6.23
CA ALA A 153 6.22 -14.12 7.21
C ALA A 153 4.88 -13.41 6.90
N LYS A 154 4.33 -13.54 5.68
CA LYS A 154 3.16 -12.80 5.22
C LYS A 154 2.04 -13.68 4.66
N ILE A 155 2.38 -14.68 3.84
CA ILE A 155 1.42 -15.51 3.10
C ILE A 155 0.70 -16.51 4.03
N ASN A 156 -0.42 -17.08 3.53
CA ASN A 156 -1.29 -18.02 4.26
C ASN A 156 -1.31 -19.44 3.67
N ILE A 157 -0.37 -19.76 2.76
CA ILE A 157 -0.16 -21.11 2.22
C ILE A 157 1.00 -21.81 2.92
N SER A 158 1.09 -23.13 2.78
CA SER A 158 2.17 -23.91 3.38
C SER A 158 3.51 -23.66 2.70
N ARG A 159 4.61 -24.00 3.39
CA ARG A 159 5.96 -23.93 2.81
C ARG A 159 6.09 -24.82 1.57
N GLU A 160 5.51 -26.02 1.61
CA GLU A 160 5.53 -26.98 0.52
C GLU A 160 4.82 -26.43 -0.72
N GLU A 161 3.64 -25.83 -0.54
CA GLU A 161 2.88 -25.20 -1.62
C GLU A 161 3.64 -23.96 -2.19
N LEU A 162 4.29 -23.19 -1.34
CA LEU A 162 5.13 -22.07 -1.78
C LEU A 162 6.30 -22.58 -2.65
N ILE A 163 6.98 -23.65 -2.22
CA ILE A 163 8.10 -24.26 -2.98
C ILE A 163 7.62 -24.75 -4.35
N GLU A 164 6.47 -25.43 -4.43
CA GLU A 164 5.89 -25.86 -5.70
C GLU A 164 5.63 -24.69 -6.66
N LEU A 165 5.13 -23.57 -6.14
CA LEU A 165 4.91 -22.36 -6.94
C LEU A 165 6.22 -21.71 -7.41
N LEU A 166 7.26 -21.70 -6.55
CA LEU A 166 8.58 -21.19 -6.88
C LEU A 166 9.28 -22.04 -7.95
N ASP A 167 9.21 -23.36 -7.82
CA ASP A 167 9.76 -24.34 -8.77
C ASP A 167 9.09 -24.24 -10.15
N ALA A 168 7.80 -23.90 -10.16
CA ALA A 168 7.02 -23.75 -11.39
C ALA A 168 7.15 -22.36 -12.05
N GLU A 169 7.93 -21.42 -11.49
CA GLU A 169 8.04 -20.04 -12.00
C GLU A 169 6.67 -19.41 -12.20
N THR A 170 5.91 -19.24 -11.14
CA THR A 170 4.49 -18.95 -11.21
C THR A 170 4.18 -17.46 -11.31
N TYR A 171 3.35 -17.09 -12.31
CA TYR A 171 2.69 -15.80 -12.37
C TYR A 171 1.37 -15.86 -11.59
N LEU A 172 1.18 -14.95 -10.66
CA LEU A 172 0.00 -14.84 -9.81
C LEU A 172 -0.78 -13.58 -10.17
N THR A 173 -2.05 -13.74 -10.49
CA THR A 173 -2.99 -12.63 -10.62
C THR A 173 -3.24 -11.97 -9.27
N ALA A 174 -3.73 -10.73 -9.27
CA ALA A 174 -4.08 -10.03 -8.04
C ALA A 174 -5.09 -10.81 -7.16
N GLU A 175 -6.03 -11.54 -7.78
CA GLU A 175 -7.02 -12.36 -7.07
C GLU A 175 -6.39 -13.61 -6.43
N GLU A 176 -5.42 -14.26 -7.09
CA GLU A 176 -4.64 -15.37 -6.53
C GLU A 176 -3.74 -14.87 -5.39
N CYS A 177 -3.05 -13.74 -5.58
CA CYS A 177 -2.27 -13.08 -4.53
C CYS A 177 -3.11 -12.82 -3.28
N TYR A 178 -4.30 -12.26 -3.44
CA TYR A 178 -5.22 -12.01 -2.32
C TYR A 178 -5.64 -13.29 -1.60
N LYS A 179 -5.98 -14.35 -2.34
CA LYS A 179 -6.39 -15.64 -1.76
C LYS A 179 -5.26 -16.32 -0.98
N MET A 180 -4.02 -16.22 -1.45
CA MET A 180 -2.86 -16.86 -0.85
C MET A 180 -2.14 -15.97 0.18
N GLY A 181 -2.60 -14.72 0.39
CA GLY A 181 -2.02 -13.80 1.37
C GLY A 181 -0.82 -12.99 0.88
N PHE A 182 -0.50 -13.02 -0.42
CA PHE A 182 0.51 -12.13 -1.00
C PHE A 182 0.00 -10.69 -1.12
N ALA A 183 -1.31 -10.47 -1.09
CA ALA A 183 -1.94 -9.16 -1.09
C ALA A 183 -3.04 -9.11 -0.02
N ASP A 184 -3.23 -7.92 0.57
CA ASP A 184 -4.25 -7.68 1.60
C ASP A 184 -5.49 -7.01 1.01
N VAL A 185 -5.33 -6.24 -0.07
CA VAL A 185 -6.42 -5.44 -0.66
C VAL A 185 -6.41 -5.53 -2.18
N LEU A 186 -7.55 -5.95 -2.75
CA LEU A 186 -7.81 -5.88 -4.18
C LEU A 186 -8.42 -4.52 -4.52
N MET A 187 -7.77 -3.77 -5.42
CA MET A 187 -8.28 -2.49 -5.89
C MET A 187 -8.97 -2.64 -7.26
N PRO A 188 -10.15 -2.04 -7.46
CA PRO A 188 -10.77 -2.00 -8.77
C PRO A 188 -9.96 -1.14 -9.74
N ILE A 189 -9.96 -1.48 -11.03
CA ILE A 189 -9.16 -0.81 -12.07
C ILE A 189 -9.57 0.67 -12.28
N SER A 190 -10.80 1.02 -11.90
CA SER A 190 -11.40 2.34 -12.16
C SER A 190 -11.42 3.28 -10.96
N GLU A 191 -10.95 2.85 -9.79
CA GLU A 191 -10.97 3.68 -8.58
C GLU A 191 -9.56 4.19 -8.27
N THR A 192 -9.38 5.50 -8.28
CA THR A 192 -8.22 6.13 -7.64
C THR A 192 -8.31 5.92 -6.14
N ILE A 193 -7.17 5.99 -5.41
CA ILE A 193 -7.14 5.89 -3.92
C ILE A 193 -8.13 6.90 -3.30
N GLU A 194 -8.28 8.08 -3.91
CA GLU A 194 -9.25 9.10 -3.50
C GLU A 194 -10.70 8.64 -3.67
N GLN A 195 -11.03 7.90 -4.74
CA GLN A 195 -12.36 7.34 -4.96
C GLN A 195 -12.66 6.20 -3.99
N SER A 196 -11.68 5.36 -3.69
CA SER A 196 -11.80 4.28 -2.70
C SER A 196 -11.98 4.85 -1.28
N ALA A 197 -11.22 5.86 -0.89
CA ALA A 197 -11.38 6.56 0.38
C ALA A 197 -12.75 7.24 0.50
N THR A 198 -13.21 7.90 -0.57
CA THR A 198 -14.54 8.53 -0.64
C THR A 198 -15.65 7.50 -0.50
N LYS A 199 -15.54 6.33 -1.15
CA LYS A 199 -16.51 5.25 -1.07
C LYS A 199 -16.55 4.63 0.34
N SER A 200 -15.40 4.47 0.99
CA SER A 200 -15.32 4.00 2.37
C SER A 200 -15.94 4.98 3.36
N ILE A 201 -15.76 6.29 3.16
CA ILE A 201 -16.41 7.34 3.95
C ILE A 201 -17.94 7.31 3.74
N LEU A 202 -18.40 7.16 2.52
CA LEU A 202 -19.83 7.05 2.21
C LEU A 202 -20.45 5.79 2.83
N GLN A 203 -19.77 4.65 2.80
CA GLN A 203 -20.19 3.42 3.49
C GLN A 203 -20.29 3.61 5.00
N LEU A 204 -19.30 4.25 5.63
CA LEU A 204 -19.34 4.56 7.06
C LEU A 204 -20.47 5.52 7.43
N VAL A 205 -20.77 6.50 6.58
CA VAL A 205 -21.92 7.41 6.75
C VAL A 205 -23.25 6.63 6.68
N GLU A 206 -23.37 5.73 5.71
CA GLU A 206 -24.57 4.90 5.51
C GLU A 206 -24.78 3.87 6.63
N GLU A 207 -23.72 3.24 7.13
CA GLU A 207 -23.75 2.36 8.30
C GLU A 207 -24.13 3.11 9.57
N ASN A 208 -23.59 4.32 9.78
CA ASN A 208 -23.97 5.19 10.89
C ASN A 208 -25.43 5.64 10.80
N LYS A 209 -25.94 5.89 9.59
CA LYS A 209 -27.36 6.21 9.36
C LYS A 209 -28.25 5.03 9.72
N LYS A 210 -27.93 3.81 9.32
CA LYS A 210 -28.63 2.57 9.67
C LYS A 210 -28.60 2.30 11.19
N LEU A 211 -27.47 2.54 11.85
CA LEU A 211 -27.32 2.40 13.30
C LEU A 211 -28.15 3.43 14.07
N LYS A 212 -28.30 4.65 13.55
CA LYS A 212 -29.18 5.68 14.13
C LYS A 212 -30.66 5.35 13.96
N GLU A 213 -31.07 4.86 12.79
CA GLU A 213 -32.43 4.41 12.54
C GLU A 213 -32.84 3.25 13.48
N GLN A 214 -31.89 2.33 13.78
CA GLN A 214 -32.11 1.26 14.77
C GLN A 214 -32.16 1.76 16.23
N LYS A 215 -31.53 2.89 16.58
CA LYS A 215 -31.56 3.51 17.90
C LYS A 215 -32.81 4.38 18.13
N ASN A 216 -33.41 4.93 17.07
CA ASN A 216 -34.62 5.77 17.17
C ASN A 216 -35.91 5.01 17.48
N THR A 217 -35.86 3.70 17.69
CA THR A 217 -36.97 2.94 18.27
C THR A 217 -37.05 3.07 19.84
N ASN A 218 -36.08 3.76 20.47
CA ASN A 218 -36.10 4.07 21.89
C ASN A 218 -35.85 5.57 22.13
N LYS A 219 -36.89 6.23 22.63
CA LYS A 219 -37.13 7.66 22.87
C LYS A 219 -36.05 8.45 23.62
N ASP A 220 -36.05 9.76 23.29
CA ASP A 220 -35.68 10.98 24.00
C ASP A 220 -34.24 11.42 24.06
N SER A 221 -33.86 12.39 23.14
CA SER A 221 -33.18 13.62 23.55
C SER A 221 -33.08 14.66 22.45
N LYS A 222 -33.44 15.89 22.76
CA LYS A 222 -33.35 17.10 21.93
C LYS A 222 -31.87 17.55 21.81
N ASN A 223 -31.13 17.17 20.77
CA ASN A 223 -29.87 17.83 20.33
C ASN A 223 -29.35 17.27 19.02
N GLU A 224 -30.20 16.71 18.16
CA GLU A 224 -29.81 16.03 16.92
C GLU A 224 -29.78 16.92 15.66
N ASN A 225 -30.36 18.15 15.73
CA ASN A 225 -30.62 18.94 14.53
C ASN A 225 -29.37 19.52 13.81
N ASP A 226 -28.24 19.71 14.49
CA ASP A 226 -27.07 20.34 13.86
C ASP A 226 -26.16 19.33 13.15
N PHE A 227 -26.04 18.10 13.68
CA PHE A 227 -25.23 17.06 13.04
C PHE A 227 -25.91 16.49 11.78
N ASP A 228 -27.24 16.35 11.82
CA ASP A 228 -28.00 15.86 10.66
C ASP A 228 -28.01 16.88 9.52
N LYS A 229 -28.01 18.20 9.83
CA LYS A 229 -27.80 19.26 8.83
C LYS A 229 -26.42 19.22 8.19
N ILE A 230 -25.38 18.95 8.97
CA ILE A 230 -24.01 18.84 8.45
C ILE A 230 -23.87 17.60 7.55
N CYS A 231 -24.48 16.46 7.93
CA CYS A 231 -24.51 15.27 7.08
C CYS A 231 -25.29 15.52 5.76
N GLU A 232 -26.44 16.20 5.83
CA GLU A 232 -27.26 16.55 4.67
C GLU A 232 -26.55 17.57 3.75
N MET A 233 -25.83 18.54 4.31
CA MET A 233 -24.98 19.46 3.57
C MET A 233 -23.81 18.74 2.88
N LEU A 234 -23.19 17.78 3.56
CA LEU A 234 -22.09 16.96 3.00
C LEU A 234 -22.59 16.04 1.89
N GLU A 235 -23.72 15.37 2.06
CA GLU A 235 -24.36 14.52 1.04
C GLU A 235 -24.71 15.35 -0.22
N ASN A 236 -25.38 16.49 -0.06
CA ASN A 236 -25.75 17.36 -1.19
C ASN A 236 -24.52 17.94 -1.91
N LYS A 237 -23.49 18.35 -1.19
CA LYS A 237 -22.26 18.91 -1.76
C LYS A 237 -21.41 17.83 -2.47
N TYR A 238 -21.46 16.58 -2.00
CA TYR A 238 -20.77 15.45 -2.61
C TYR A 238 -21.50 14.89 -3.84
N GLU A 239 -22.83 14.78 -3.82
CA GLU A 239 -23.60 14.37 -5.00
C GLU A 239 -23.46 15.37 -6.16
N LEU A 240 -23.42 16.68 -5.86
CA LEU A 240 -23.15 17.72 -6.86
C LEU A 240 -21.73 17.59 -7.45
N LYS A 241 -20.72 17.34 -6.63
CA LYS A 241 -19.34 17.16 -7.12
C LYS A 241 -19.11 15.86 -7.87
N ILE A 242 -19.78 14.76 -7.52
CA ILE A 242 -19.71 13.50 -8.28
C ILE A 242 -20.32 13.69 -9.68
N LYS A 243 -21.38 14.51 -9.81
CA LYS A 243 -21.94 14.87 -11.12
C LYS A 243 -20.98 15.74 -11.94
N GLU A 244 -20.32 16.71 -11.33
CA GLU A 244 -19.33 17.57 -11.99
C GLU A 244 -18.04 16.81 -12.36
N CYS A 245 -17.56 15.89 -11.53
CA CYS A 245 -16.38 15.07 -11.82
C CYS A 245 -16.59 14.04 -12.94
N ASN A 246 -17.81 13.65 -13.24
CA ASN A 246 -18.13 12.79 -14.38
C ASN A 246 -18.15 13.54 -15.72
N GLU A 247 -18.17 14.87 -15.71
CA GLU A 247 -18.19 15.71 -16.93
C GLU A 247 -16.82 16.33 -17.25
N GLU A 248 -15.90 16.51 -16.29
CA GLU A 248 -14.55 17.06 -16.53
C GLU A 248 -13.49 16.33 -15.69
N ARG A 249 -12.40 15.87 -16.31
CA ARG A 249 -11.24 15.30 -15.60
C ARG A 249 -10.48 16.42 -14.88
N PRO A 250 -10.45 16.50 -13.54
CA PRO A 250 -9.73 17.53 -12.83
C PRO A 250 -8.22 17.22 -12.76
N LYS A 251 -7.40 18.24 -13.02
CA LYS A 251 -5.95 18.26 -12.86
C LYS A 251 -5.50 18.75 -11.46
N GLN A 252 -6.36 18.77 -10.45
CA GLN A 252 -6.02 19.26 -9.11
C GLN A 252 -6.64 18.43 -8.01
N ASN A 253 -5.86 18.28 -6.93
CA ASN A 253 -6.15 17.52 -5.73
C ASN A 253 -7.52 17.89 -5.12
N VAL A 254 -8.50 17.01 -5.27
CA VAL A 254 -9.89 17.21 -4.81
C VAL A 254 -9.95 17.37 -3.28
N PHE A 255 -9.04 16.73 -2.57
CA PHE A 255 -8.94 16.82 -1.10
C PHE A 255 -8.55 18.24 -0.63
N GLU A 256 -7.58 18.86 -1.28
CA GLU A 256 -7.15 20.23 -0.98
C GLU A 256 -8.23 21.26 -1.30
N SER A 257 -8.98 21.04 -2.40
CA SER A 257 -10.15 21.86 -2.75
C SER A 257 -11.30 21.74 -1.75
N PHE A 258 -11.52 20.54 -1.21
CA PHE A 258 -12.54 20.26 -0.20
C PHE A 258 -12.16 20.91 1.15
N PHE A 259 -10.93 20.78 1.61
CA PHE A 259 -10.45 21.39 2.84
C PHE A 259 -10.45 22.92 2.77
N ASN A 260 -10.01 23.49 1.66
CA ASN A 260 -10.04 24.95 1.46
C ASN A 260 -11.47 25.51 1.35
N ALA A 261 -12.45 24.71 0.95
CA ALA A 261 -13.84 25.12 0.95
C ALA A 261 -14.43 25.15 2.38
N ILE A 262 -14.08 24.19 3.23
CA ILE A 262 -14.50 24.15 4.65
C ILE A 262 -13.89 25.31 5.44
N LEU A 263 -12.60 25.61 5.22
CA LEU A 263 -11.88 26.65 5.95
C LEU A 263 -12.26 28.09 5.52
N LYS A 264 -12.93 28.28 4.36
CA LYS A 264 -13.37 29.60 3.88
C LYS A 264 -14.77 30.01 4.35
N GLU A 265 -15.51 29.14 4.99
CA GLU A 265 -16.86 29.42 5.52
C GLU A 265 -16.85 29.78 7.03
N GLU A 266 -15.67 29.93 7.67
CA GLU A 266 -15.53 30.35 9.08
C GLU A 266 -14.97 31.80 9.24
N ILE A 267 -15.29 32.72 8.32
CA ILE A 267 -15.05 34.16 8.55
C ILE A 267 -16.35 34.94 8.33
#